data_20b8d331a84a0ba4ed34f0fa3c12a339
#
_entry.id   20b8d331a84a0ba4ed34f0fa3c12a339
#
_cell.length_a   1.000
_cell.length_b   1.000
_cell.length_c   1.000
_cell.angle_alpha   90.00
_cell.angle_beta   90.00
_cell.angle_gamma   90.00
#
_symmetry.space_group_name_H-M   'P 1'
#
loop_
_entity.id
_entity.type
_entity.pdbx_description
1 polymer ?
#
loop_
_entity_poly.entity_id
_entity_poly.type
_entity_poly.pdbx_seq_one_letter_code
_entity_poly.pdbx_strand_id
1 'polypeptide(L)'
;MNIEQVIRDYLPQIIHMSLGTSQDNKPWVCEVHFVYDDNLNLYFRSLTSRRHSQDIAANPRVAGNIVKQHVVGEYPLGLYFEGTAELLGNEDERRAVEPLFKERLGAAADILTEAANPDGHQFYKITVANWYAFGKFDGDKGQKVKLAWNGGTASQDATDA
;
A
#
# COMPACT_ATOMS: atom_id res chain seq x y z
N MET A 1 -7.76 -21.33 6.31
CA MET A 1 -6.54 -20.59 5.87
C MET A 1 -6.43 -19.25 6.58
N ASN A 2 -5.22 -18.82 6.92
CA ASN A 2 -4.97 -17.51 7.53
C ASN A 2 -4.57 -16.50 6.46
N ILE A 3 -5.50 -15.65 6.03
CA ILE A 3 -5.28 -14.64 4.99
C ILE A 3 -4.28 -13.57 5.43
N GLU A 4 -4.27 -13.20 6.71
CA GLU A 4 -3.26 -12.28 7.24
C GLU A 4 -1.84 -12.84 7.02
N GLN A 5 -1.64 -14.12 7.29
CA GLN A 5 -0.35 -14.77 7.05
C GLN A 5 0.02 -14.76 5.56
N VAL A 6 -0.94 -15.03 4.68
CA VAL A 6 -0.71 -14.95 3.22
C VAL A 6 -0.24 -13.54 2.82
N ILE A 7 -0.87 -12.49 3.36
CA ILE A 7 -0.47 -11.10 3.09
C ILE A 7 0.95 -10.85 3.59
N ARG A 8 1.25 -11.22 4.83
CA ARG A 8 2.58 -11.03 5.44
C ARG A 8 3.70 -11.77 4.71
N ASP A 9 3.42 -12.95 4.19
CA ASP A 9 4.39 -13.75 3.42
C ASP A 9 4.59 -13.20 2.00
N TYR A 10 3.57 -12.54 1.44
CA TYR A 10 3.61 -12.01 0.07
C TYR A 10 4.26 -10.63 -0.04
N LEU A 11 3.97 -9.72 0.88
CA LEU A 11 4.46 -8.33 0.84
C LEU A 11 5.97 -8.19 0.74
N PRO A 12 6.81 -9.01 1.43
CA PRO A 12 8.27 -8.90 1.33
C PRO A 12 8.83 -9.13 -0.07
N GLN A 13 8.09 -9.77 -0.95
CA GLN A 13 8.54 -10.16 -2.29
C GLN A 13 8.40 -9.04 -3.32
N ILE A 14 7.70 -7.95 -2.99
CA ILE A 14 7.34 -6.90 -3.95
C ILE A 14 7.66 -5.53 -3.36
N ILE A 15 8.27 -4.65 -4.15
CA ILE A 15 8.71 -3.32 -3.71
C ILE A 15 7.85 -2.18 -4.27
N HIS A 16 6.93 -2.46 -5.18
CA HIS A 16 6.08 -1.47 -5.82
C HIS A 16 4.60 -1.87 -5.76
N MET A 17 3.75 -0.88 -5.84
CA MET A 17 2.30 -1.06 -5.91
C MET A 17 1.71 -0.15 -6.98
N SER A 18 0.61 -0.58 -7.58
CA SER A 18 -0.26 0.29 -8.37
C SER A 18 -1.21 1.00 -7.41
N LEU A 19 -1.06 2.31 -7.31
CA LEU A 19 -1.87 3.16 -6.43
C LEU A 19 -2.97 3.85 -7.25
N GLY A 20 -4.21 3.59 -6.90
CA GLY A 20 -5.39 4.22 -7.47
C GLY A 20 -5.87 5.39 -6.61
N THR A 21 -6.07 6.54 -7.24
CA THR A 21 -6.62 7.76 -6.64
C THR A 21 -7.78 8.27 -7.46
N SER A 22 -8.60 9.16 -6.90
CA SER A 22 -9.72 9.76 -7.62
C SER A 22 -10.03 11.15 -7.10
N GLN A 23 -10.22 12.09 -8.01
CA GLN A 23 -10.74 13.42 -7.73
C GLN A 23 -11.79 13.77 -8.79
N ASP A 24 -12.93 14.33 -8.35
CA ASP A 24 -14.03 14.74 -9.24
C ASP A 24 -14.46 13.62 -10.21
N ASN A 25 -14.61 12.40 -9.72
CA ASN A 25 -14.93 11.19 -10.51
C ASN A 25 -13.93 10.87 -11.63
N LYS A 26 -12.71 11.39 -11.54
CA LYS A 26 -11.62 11.09 -12.49
C LYS A 26 -10.62 10.17 -11.82
N PRO A 27 -10.64 8.86 -12.12
CA PRO A 27 -9.68 7.92 -11.57
C PRO A 27 -8.30 8.10 -12.16
N TRP A 28 -7.30 7.80 -11.36
CA TRP A 28 -5.91 7.79 -11.77
C TRP A 28 -5.19 6.59 -11.16
N VAL A 29 -4.24 6.04 -11.87
CA VAL A 29 -3.37 4.95 -11.38
C VAL A 29 -1.92 5.30 -11.66
N CYS A 30 -1.07 5.08 -10.70
CA CYS A 30 0.39 5.20 -10.85
C CYS A 30 1.12 4.11 -10.06
N GLU A 31 2.33 3.80 -10.50
CA GLU A 31 3.24 2.95 -9.74
C GLU A 31 4.02 3.78 -8.74
N VAL A 32 4.11 3.28 -7.50
CA VAL A 32 4.95 3.84 -6.45
C VAL A 32 5.68 2.72 -5.71
N HIS A 33 6.91 2.98 -5.29
CA HIS A 33 7.58 2.11 -4.33
C HIS A 33 6.91 2.26 -2.96
N PHE A 34 6.80 1.17 -2.22
CA PHE A 34 6.16 1.20 -0.91
C PHE A 34 6.97 0.44 0.14
N VAL A 35 6.74 0.84 1.38
CA VAL A 35 7.13 0.11 2.57
C VAL A 35 5.90 -0.09 3.46
N TYR A 36 5.99 -0.92 4.46
CA TYR A 36 4.88 -1.21 5.37
C TYR A 36 5.39 -1.45 6.80
N ASP A 37 4.52 -1.21 7.76
CA ASP A 37 4.77 -1.49 9.18
C ASP A 37 4.11 -2.81 9.63
N ASP A 38 4.31 -3.16 10.90
CA ASP A 38 3.76 -4.38 11.50
C ASP A 38 2.22 -4.39 11.54
N ASN A 39 1.60 -3.21 11.48
CA ASN A 39 0.16 -3.05 11.39
C ASN A 39 -0.37 -3.07 9.94
N LEU A 40 0.50 -3.41 8.97
CA LEU A 40 0.17 -3.44 7.54
C LEU A 40 -0.34 -2.10 6.99
N ASN A 41 0.04 -0.97 7.62
CA ASN A 41 -0.08 0.32 6.98
C ASN A 41 0.97 0.42 5.89
N LEU A 42 0.62 1.03 4.76
CA LEU A 42 1.53 1.23 3.65
C LEU A 42 2.06 2.66 3.65
N TYR A 43 3.31 2.81 3.25
CA TYR A 43 3.95 4.13 3.15
C TYR A 43 4.65 4.26 1.81
N PHE A 44 4.60 5.46 1.24
CA PHE A 44 5.33 5.80 0.03
C PHE A 44 5.82 7.26 0.09
N ARG A 45 6.71 7.62 -0.83
CA ARG A 45 7.20 8.99 -0.94
C ARG A 45 6.88 9.56 -2.32
N SER A 46 6.43 10.80 -2.36
CA SER A 46 6.12 11.49 -3.60
C SER A 46 6.20 13.01 -3.46
N LEU A 47 6.37 13.71 -4.59
CA LEU A 47 6.22 15.15 -4.65
C LEU A 47 4.75 15.54 -4.49
N THR A 48 4.47 16.62 -3.77
CA THR A 48 3.11 17.13 -3.59
C THR A 48 2.49 17.65 -4.90
N SER A 49 3.32 17.97 -5.87
CA SER A 49 2.89 18.40 -7.21
C SER A 49 2.43 17.27 -8.14
N ARG A 50 2.66 16.01 -7.77
CA ARG A 50 2.20 14.86 -8.56
C ARG A 50 0.68 14.72 -8.48
N ARG A 51 0.07 14.24 -9.58
CA ARG A 51 -1.38 14.09 -9.67
C ARG A 51 -1.97 13.26 -8.54
N HIS A 52 -1.42 12.09 -8.25
CA HIS A 52 -1.90 11.26 -7.14
C HIS A 52 -1.81 11.96 -5.77
N SER A 53 -0.78 12.79 -5.55
CA SER A 53 -0.65 13.57 -4.32
C SER A 53 -1.73 14.66 -4.23
N GLN A 54 -2.04 15.32 -5.33
CA GLN A 54 -3.11 16.32 -5.42
C GLN A 54 -4.49 15.67 -5.26
N ASP A 55 -4.71 14.50 -5.90
CA ASP A 55 -5.93 13.73 -5.75
C ASP A 55 -6.15 13.35 -4.27
N ILE A 56 -5.13 12.85 -3.58
CA ILE A 56 -5.18 12.47 -2.16
C ILE A 56 -5.51 13.69 -1.28
N ALA A 57 -4.94 14.86 -1.55
CA ALA A 57 -5.22 16.08 -0.80
C ALA A 57 -6.70 16.49 -0.91
N ALA A 58 -7.34 16.23 -2.04
CA ALA A 58 -8.76 16.52 -2.27
C ALA A 58 -9.69 15.38 -1.85
N ASN A 59 -9.25 14.14 -2.02
CA ASN A 59 -10.00 12.93 -1.69
C ASN A 59 -9.02 11.87 -1.15
N PRO A 60 -9.02 11.62 0.17
CA PRO A 60 -8.06 10.69 0.78
C PRO A 60 -8.33 9.21 0.48
N ARG A 61 -9.48 8.86 -0.11
CA ARG A 61 -9.83 7.47 -0.41
C ARG A 61 -8.97 6.94 -1.55
N VAL A 62 -8.31 5.82 -1.31
CA VAL A 62 -7.41 5.17 -2.25
C VAL A 62 -7.70 3.68 -2.32
N ALA A 63 -7.31 3.09 -3.42
CA ALA A 63 -7.26 1.65 -3.59
C ALA A 63 -6.01 1.28 -4.42
N GLY A 64 -5.63 0.03 -4.40
CA GLY A 64 -4.49 -0.38 -5.20
C GLY A 64 -4.31 -1.88 -5.25
N ASN A 65 -3.27 -2.28 -5.96
CA ASN A 65 -2.83 -3.66 -5.97
C ASN A 65 -1.31 -3.79 -5.77
N ILE A 66 -0.94 -4.95 -5.25
CA ILE A 66 0.44 -5.37 -5.06
C ILE A 66 0.54 -6.76 -5.69
N VAL A 67 1.13 -6.83 -6.87
CA VAL A 67 1.14 -8.04 -7.68
C VAL A 67 2.55 -8.32 -8.20
N LYS A 68 3.02 -9.52 -7.93
CA LYS A 68 4.24 -10.04 -8.52
C LYS A 68 3.99 -10.39 -9.99
N GLN A 69 4.98 -10.16 -10.83
CA GLN A 69 4.90 -10.64 -12.22
C GLN A 69 4.75 -12.17 -12.24
N HIS A 70 3.74 -12.63 -12.97
CA HIS A 70 3.47 -14.05 -13.15
C HIS A 70 4.21 -14.59 -14.37
N VAL A 71 4.57 -15.87 -14.29
CA VAL A 71 5.04 -16.64 -15.45
C VAL A 71 3.82 -17.27 -16.12
N VAL A 72 3.80 -17.30 -17.45
CA VAL A 72 2.70 -17.94 -18.20
C VAL A 72 2.54 -19.40 -17.76
N GLY A 73 1.33 -19.78 -17.37
CA GLY A 73 0.99 -21.10 -16.86
C GLY A 73 0.98 -21.22 -15.33
N GLU A 74 1.51 -20.25 -14.59
CA GLU A 74 1.34 -20.17 -13.14
C GLU A 74 -0.04 -19.60 -12.78
N TYR A 75 -0.62 -20.09 -11.69
CA TYR A 75 -1.83 -19.48 -11.17
C TYR A 75 -1.49 -18.14 -10.48
N PRO A 76 -2.18 -17.05 -10.81
CA PRO A 76 -1.85 -15.75 -10.23
C PRO A 76 -2.17 -15.68 -8.73
N LEU A 77 -1.27 -15.07 -7.98
CA LEU A 77 -1.47 -14.62 -6.61
C LEU A 77 -1.27 -13.11 -6.58
N GLY A 78 -2.19 -12.39 -6.00
CA GLY A 78 -2.10 -10.94 -5.90
C GLY A 78 -2.86 -10.42 -4.69
N LEU A 79 -2.46 -9.25 -4.23
CA LEU A 79 -3.12 -8.52 -3.17
C LEU A 79 -3.76 -7.27 -3.74
N TYR A 80 -4.92 -6.94 -3.18
CA TYR A 80 -5.58 -5.65 -3.38
C TYR A 80 -5.83 -5.02 -2.02
N PHE A 81 -5.90 -3.72 -1.98
CA PHE A 81 -6.22 -2.98 -0.76
C PHE A 81 -7.12 -1.79 -1.09
N GLU A 82 -7.85 -1.36 -0.10
CA GLU A 82 -8.52 -0.07 -0.07
C GLU A 82 -8.37 0.58 1.30
N GLY A 83 -8.33 1.89 1.34
CA GLY A 83 -8.11 2.62 2.58
C GLY A 83 -8.09 4.12 2.36
N THR A 84 -7.42 4.82 3.26
CA THR A 84 -7.23 6.27 3.20
C THR A 84 -5.76 6.63 3.24
N ALA A 85 -5.36 7.59 2.41
CA ALA A 85 -4.01 8.11 2.36
C ALA A 85 -3.94 9.52 2.97
N GLU A 86 -2.85 9.80 3.65
CA GLU A 86 -2.56 11.11 4.23
C GLU A 86 -1.09 11.48 4.10
N LEU A 87 -0.83 12.78 3.99
CA LEU A 87 0.51 13.35 4.06
C LEU A 87 0.98 13.35 5.52
N LEU A 88 2.16 12.79 5.80
CA LEU A 88 2.77 12.89 7.13
C LEU A 88 3.44 14.26 7.31
N GLY A 89 2.71 15.18 7.95
CA GLY A 89 3.18 16.54 8.21
C GLY A 89 4.10 16.67 9.42
N ASN A 90 4.11 15.67 10.30
CA ASN A 90 4.86 15.68 11.55
C ASN A 90 6.23 15.03 11.37
N GLU A 91 7.29 15.70 11.82
CA GLU A 91 8.67 15.18 11.73
C GLU A 91 8.86 13.88 12.54
N ASP A 92 8.24 13.76 13.70
CA ASP A 92 8.38 12.56 14.54
C ASP A 92 7.74 11.35 13.84
N GLU A 93 6.61 11.52 13.17
CA GLU A 93 5.98 10.45 12.37
C GLU A 93 6.87 10.04 11.20
N ARG A 94 7.46 11.01 10.47
CA ARG A 94 8.40 10.73 9.37
C ARG A 94 9.64 10.00 9.87
N ARG A 95 10.18 10.43 11.02
CA ARG A 95 11.35 9.80 11.65
C ARG A 95 11.06 8.37 12.08
N ALA A 96 9.85 8.07 12.54
CA ALA A 96 9.44 6.73 12.93
C ALA A 96 9.40 5.75 11.76
N VAL A 97 9.06 6.20 10.56
CA VAL A 97 8.93 5.35 9.36
C VAL A 97 10.18 5.36 8.45
N GLU A 98 11.09 6.31 8.64
CA GLU A 98 12.34 6.39 7.86
C GLU A 98 13.11 5.05 7.81
N PRO A 99 13.29 4.30 8.92
CA PRO A 99 14.00 3.02 8.90
C PRO A 99 13.41 2.01 7.94
N LEU A 100 12.09 2.00 7.75
CA LEU A 100 11.41 1.11 6.81
C LEU A 100 11.87 1.35 5.37
N PHE A 101 12.02 2.63 4.99
CA PHE A 101 12.52 3.01 3.67
C PHE A 101 13.98 2.63 3.46
N LYS A 102 14.82 2.83 4.47
CA LYS A 102 16.23 2.47 4.42
C LYS A 102 16.44 0.96 4.32
N GLU A 103 15.75 0.21 5.17
CA GLU A 103 15.88 -1.24 5.26
C GLU A 103 15.36 -1.93 4.00
N ARG A 104 14.18 -1.51 3.53
CA ARG A 104 13.48 -2.21 2.45
C ARG A 104 13.88 -1.72 1.06
N LEU A 105 14.11 -0.43 0.88
CA LEU A 105 14.36 0.20 -0.42
C LEU A 105 15.78 0.72 -0.58
N GLY A 106 16.64 0.63 0.44
CA GLY A 106 17.96 1.21 0.41
C GLY A 106 17.94 2.73 0.25
N ALA A 107 16.94 3.41 0.80
CA ALA A 107 16.78 4.85 0.65
C ALA A 107 18.01 5.62 1.17
N ALA A 108 18.32 6.73 0.51
CA ALA A 108 19.44 7.60 0.88
C ALA A 108 19.28 8.13 2.33
N ALA A 109 20.41 8.44 2.97
CA ALA A 109 20.44 8.88 4.35
C ALA A 109 19.76 10.23 4.61
N ASP A 110 19.44 10.99 3.56
CA ASP A 110 18.94 12.36 3.61
C ASP A 110 17.43 12.51 3.38
N ILE A 111 16.66 11.42 3.32
CA ILE A 111 15.22 11.48 3.01
C ILE A 111 14.40 12.34 3.98
N LEU A 112 14.81 12.43 5.26
CA LEU A 112 14.17 13.32 6.23
C LEU A 112 14.47 14.78 5.91
N THR A 113 15.71 15.09 5.56
CA THR A 113 16.15 16.44 5.15
C THR A 113 15.41 16.86 3.89
N GLU A 114 15.27 15.97 2.91
CA GLU A 114 14.50 16.24 1.71
C GLU A 114 13.03 16.54 2.04
N ALA A 115 12.41 15.76 2.92
CA ALA A 115 11.02 15.96 3.32
C ALA A 115 10.78 17.22 4.17
N ALA A 116 11.83 17.79 4.77
CA ALA A 116 11.76 19.10 5.44
C ALA A 116 11.57 20.26 4.44
N ASN A 117 11.93 20.05 3.17
CA ASN A 117 11.66 20.98 2.08
C ASN A 117 10.27 20.67 1.49
N PRO A 118 9.32 21.63 1.44
CA PRO A 118 8.00 21.43 0.84
C PRO A 118 8.02 20.97 -0.63
N ASP A 119 9.07 21.32 -1.36
CA ASP A 119 9.27 20.92 -2.76
C ASP A 119 9.98 19.57 -2.90
N GLY A 120 10.40 18.95 -1.80
CA GLY A 120 11.00 17.62 -1.77
C GLY A 120 9.96 16.50 -1.72
N HIS A 121 10.44 15.25 -1.86
CA HIS A 121 9.57 14.09 -1.71
C HIS A 121 9.06 13.98 -0.26
N GLN A 122 7.76 14.03 -0.14
CA GLN A 122 7.04 13.94 1.13
C GLN A 122 6.66 12.49 1.44
N PHE A 123 6.44 12.20 2.71
CA PHE A 123 5.99 10.90 3.18
C PHE A 123 4.46 10.84 3.22
N TYR A 124 3.91 9.76 2.71
CA TYR A 124 2.49 9.45 2.73
C TYR A 124 2.25 8.13 3.47
N LYS A 125 1.17 8.09 4.24
CA LYS A 125 0.69 6.88 4.90
C LYS A 125 -0.65 6.48 4.32
N ILE A 126 -0.82 5.19 4.05
CA ILE A 126 -2.11 4.57 3.73
C ILE A 126 -2.52 3.72 4.91
N THR A 127 -3.60 4.09 5.56
CA THR A 127 -4.26 3.25 6.54
C THR A 127 -5.21 2.31 5.79
N VAL A 128 -4.85 1.03 5.76
CA VAL A 128 -5.63 0.03 5.02
C VAL A 128 -6.87 -0.33 5.82
N ALA A 129 -8.04 -0.20 5.20
CA ALA A 129 -9.32 -0.61 5.76
C ALA A 129 -9.63 -2.07 5.44
N ASN A 130 -9.38 -2.48 4.21
CA ASN A 130 -9.60 -3.84 3.75
C ASN A 130 -8.45 -4.33 2.88
N TRP A 131 -8.05 -5.57 3.12
CA TRP A 131 -7.19 -6.35 2.24
C TRP A 131 -8.00 -7.39 1.48
N TYR A 132 -7.57 -7.70 0.27
CA TYR A 132 -8.10 -8.78 -0.53
C TYR A 132 -6.94 -9.61 -1.07
N ALA A 133 -6.99 -10.91 -0.91
CA ALA A 133 -6.04 -11.83 -1.53
C ALA A 133 -6.74 -12.61 -2.64
N PHE A 134 -6.16 -12.61 -3.83
CA PHE A 134 -6.60 -13.42 -4.95
C PHE A 134 -5.59 -14.53 -5.21
N GLY A 135 -6.05 -15.77 -5.26
CA GLY A 135 -5.18 -16.92 -5.47
C GLY A 135 -5.93 -18.23 -5.34
N LYS A 136 -5.19 -19.33 -5.36
CA LYS A 136 -5.67 -20.65 -4.99
C LYS A 136 -5.26 -20.93 -3.55
N PHE A 137 -6.19 -21.00 -2.66
CA PHE A 137 -5.91 -21.16 -1.22
C PHE A 137 -6.36 -22.50 -0.67
N ASP A 138 -7.61 -22.89 -0.97
CA ASP A 138 -8.20 -24.14 -0.55
C ASP A 138 -8.76 -24.87 -1.78
N GLY A 139 -7.94 -25.74 -2.41
CA GLY A 139 -8.32 -26.50 -3.60
C GLY A 139 -7.88 -25.85 -4.92
N ASP A 140 -8.50 -26.31 -6.02
CA ASP A 140 -8.06 -25.98 -7.39
C ASP A 140 -8.69 -24.72 -8.00
N LYS A 141 -9.71 -24.15 -7.33
CA LYS A 141 -10.41 -22.97 -7.84
C LYS A 141 -9.77 -21.68 -7.31
N GLY A 142 -9.68 -20.68 -8.18
CA GLY A 142 -9.31 -19.33 -7.77
C GLY A 142 -10.35 -18.71 -6.86
N GLN A 143 -9.88 -18.03 -5.84
CA GLN A 143 -10.70 -17.35 -4.84
C GLN A 143 -10.19 -15.93 -4.65
N LYS A 144 -11.13 -15.03 -4.34
CA LYS A 144 -10.80 -13.72 -3.78
C LYS A 144 -11.34 -13.69 -2.35
N VAL A 145 -10.47 -13.50 -1.39
CA VAL A 145 -10.81 -13.49 0.03
C VAL A 145 -10.55 -12.11 0.60
N LYS A 146 -11.56 -11.57 1.29
CA LYS A 146 -11.49 -10.28 1.98
C LYS A 146 -11.04 -10.47 3.42
N LEU A 147 -10.14 -9.61 3.88
CA LEU A 147 -9.77 -9.42 5.27
C LEU A 147 -10.09 -7.97 5.65
N ALA A 148 -11.12 -7.75 6.46
CA ALA A 148 -11.37 -6.45 7.07
C ALA A 148 -10.25 -6.16 8.07
N TRP A 149 -9.54 -5.03 7.91
CA TRP A 149 -8.30 -4.77 8.63
C TRP A 149 -8.39 -3.62 9.62
N ASN A 150 -9.11 -2.55 9.27
CA ASN A 150 -9.35 -1.38 10.12
C ASN A 150 -8.12 -0.88 10.92
N GLY A 151 -6.96 -0.77 10.24
CA GLY A 151 -5.75 -0.22 10.83
C GLY A 151 -5.05 -1.12 11.86
N GLY A 152 -5.23 -2.45 11.80
CA GLY A 152 -4.49 -3.41 12.64
C GLY A 152 -5.35 -4.35 13.47
N THR A 153 -6.67 -4.28 13.37
CA THR A 153 -7.60 -5.25 13.97
C THR A 153 -8.27 -6.07 12.89
N ALA A 154 -7.90 -7.35 12.80
CA ALA A 154 -8.50 -8.29 11.84
C ALA A 154 -9.92 -8.68 12.25
N SER A 155 -10.89 -8.53 11.33
CA SER A 155 -12.13 -9.28 11.38
C SER A 155 -12.29 -10.04 10.06
N GLN A 156 -12.36 -11.35 10.11
CA GLN A 156 -12.63 -12.19 8.94
C GLN A 156 -14.13 -12.20 8.66
N ASP A 157 -14.54 -11.49 7.61
CA ASP A 157 -15.79 -11.76 6.93
C ASP A 157 -15.47 -12.39 5.58
N ALA A 158 -15.69 -13.70 5.48
CA ALA A 158 -15.65 -14.42 4.22
C ALA A 158 -16.89 -14.03 3.41
N THR A 159 -16.79 -12.98 2.61
CA THR A 159 -17.78 -12.70 1.57
C THR A 159 -17.06 -12.64 0.23
N ASP A 160 -17.48 -13.53 -0.68
CA ASP A 160 -17.14 -13.46 -2.10
C ASP A 160 -17.49 -12.05 -2.63
N ALA A 161 -16.48 -11.33 -3.06
CA ALA A 161 -16.63 -10.07 -3.78
C ALA A 161 -16.37 -10.30 -5.26
#